data_cb4a182da5e74af7839411048b6ff86c
#
_entry.id   cb4a182da5e74af7839411048b6ff86c
#
_cell.length_a   1.000
_cell.length_b   1.000
_cell.length_c   1.000
_cell.angle_alpha   90.00
_cell.angle_beta   90.00
_cell.angle_gamma   90.00
#
_symmetry.space_group_name_H-M   'P 1'
#
loop_
_entity.id
_entity.type
_entity.pdbx_description
1 polymer ?
#
loop_
_entity_poly.entity_id
_entity_poly.type
_entity_poly.pdbx_seq_one_letter_code
_entity_poly.pdbx_strand_id
1 'polypeptide(L)'
;MQTVFETRRQRLRLLIEKHGTIAALNTAIGWEPTNARLSQIQNRSIRSDRGTPYEMGDATAREIEKALKLDTGWMDTPPSYAELHPDDRITHVMKVMESMSDWQRDQAMKIVDTIAEPPKKASGGM
;
A
#
# COMPACT_ATOMS: atom_id res chain seq x y z
N MET A 1 -3.70 10.59 13.50
CA MET A 1 -2.35 10.34 12.97
C MET A 1 -2.02 8.87 13.05
N GLN A 2 -1.48 8.33 11.97
CA GLN A 2 -1.11 6.93 11.93
C GLN A 2 0.26 6.71 12.55
N THR A 3 0.38 5.70 13.40
CA THR A 3 1.69 5.36 13.99
C THR A 3 2.54 4.58 13.01
N VAL A 4 3.86 4.53 13.25
CA VAL A 4 4.76 3.71 12.43
C VAL A 4 4.37 2.23 12.49
N PHE A 5 3.83 1.77 13.62
CA PHE A 5 3.41 0.38 13.76
C PHE A 5 2.17 0.06 12.91
N GLU A 6 1.25 1.02 12.79
CA GLU A 6 0.10 0.87 11.90
C GLU A 6 0.54 0.86 10.44
N THR A 7 1.48 1.73 10.09
CA THR A 7 2.06 1.76 8.74
C THR A 7 2.73 0.43 8.41
N ARG A 8 3.54 -0.10 9.32
CA ARG A 8 4.21 -1.38 9.13
C ARG A 8 3.22 -2.52 8.98
N ARG A 9 2.11 -2.49 9.70
CA ARG A 9 1.06 -3.50 9.57
C ARG A 9 0.38 -3.40 8.20
N GLN A 10 0.10 -2.20 7.71
CA GLN A 10 -0.45 -2.01 6.37
C GLN A 10 0.51 -2.52 5.29
N ARG A 11 1.79 -2.20 5.41
CA ARG A 11 2.81 -2.67 4.47
C ARG A 11 2.92 -4.20 4.52
N LEU A 12 2.85 -4.77 5.71
CA LEU A 12 2.88 -6.22 5.88
C LEU A 12 1.69 -6.87 5.15
N ARG A 13 0.50 -6.29 5.27
CA ARG A 13 -0.68 -6.79 4.55
C ARG A 13 -0.43 -6.80 3.03
N LEU A 14 0.14 -5.73 2.50
CA LEU A 14 0.45 -5.65 1.06
C LEU A 14 1.43 -6.75 0.65
N LEU A 15 2.44 -7.01 1.47
CA LEU A 15 3.40 -8.08 1.18
C LEU A 15 2.75 -9.45 1.24
N ILE A 16 1.86 -9.69 2.19
CA ILE A 16 1.13 -10.95 2.28
C ILE A 16 0.28 -11.16 1.03
N GLU A 17 -0.43 -10.13 0.60
CA GLU A 17 -1.25 -10.20 -0.60
C GLU A 17 -0.40 -10.46 -1.85
N LYS A 18 0.76 -9.81 -1.94
CA LYS A 18 1.66 -9.96 -3.07
C LYS A 18 2.21 -11.39 -3.16
N HIS A 19 2.56 -11.97 -2.02
CA HIS A 19 3.13 -13.31 -1.98
C HIS A 19 2.07 -14.42 -1.88
N GLY A 20 0.84 -14.05 -1.61
CA GLY A 20 -0.29 -14.98 -1.57
C GLY A 20 -0.63 -15.46 -0.18
N THR A 21 0.34 -15.85 0.63
CA THR A 21 0.15 -16.33 1.99
C THR A 21 1.27 -15.85 2.89
N ILE A 22 1.03 -15.90 4.20
CA ILE A 22 2.07 -15.59 5.19
C ILE A 22 3.21 -16.61 5.08
N ALA A 23 2.90 -17.88 4.85
CA ALA A 23 3.91 -18.91 4.70
C ALA A 23 4.84 -18.62 3.51
N ALA A 24 4.28 -18.19 2.38
CA ALA A 24 5.05 -17.82 1.21
C ALA A 24 5.93 -16.59 1.48
N LEU A 25 5.39 -15.61 2.20
CA LEU A 25 6.17 -14.44 2.60
C LEU A 25 7.30 -14.80 3.53
N ASN A 26 7.05 -15.65 4.54
CA ASN A 26 8.09 -16.14 5.44
C ASN A 26 9.23 -16.78 4.64
N THR A 27 8.90 -17.62 3.69
CA THR A 27 9.89 -18.28 2.84
C THR A 27 10.69 -17.26 2.02
N ALA A 28 10.02 -16.25 1.48
CA ALA A 28 10.69 -15.21 0.69
C ALA A 28 11.68 -14.40 1.54
N ILE A 29 11.38 -14.20 2.82
CA ILE A 29 12.27 -13.51 3.76
C ILE A 29 13.43 -14.39 4.18
N GLY A 30 13.30 -15.71 4.05
CA GLY A 30 14.29 -16.66 4.50
C GLY A 30 13.97 -17.26 5.87
N TRP A 31 12.72 -17.11 6.31
CA TRP A 31 12.25 -17.68 7.57
C TRP A 31 11.52 -19.00 7.32
N GLU A 32 11.33 -19.77 8.39
CA GLU A 32 10.51 -20.98 8.30
C GLU A 32 9.08 -20.62 7.90
N PRO A 33 8.44 -21.40 7.01
CA PRO A 33 7.06 -21.10 6.58
C PRO A 33 6.07 -21.02 7.75
N THR A 34 6.34 -21.73 8.82
CA THR A 34 5.48 -21.79 10.01
C THR A 34 5.81 -20.73 11.05
N ASN A 35 6.76 -19.82 10.78
CA ASN A 35 7.12 -18.77 11.72
C ASN A 35 5.88 -17.92 12.03
N ALA A 36 5.56 -17.80 13.32
CA ALA A 36 4.34 -17.13 13.78
C ALA A 36 4.48 -15.59 13.89
N ARG A 37 5.69 -15.06 13.74
CA ARG A 37 5.96 -13.64 14.00
C ARG A 37 5.07 -12.72 13.19
N LEU A 38 4.99 -12.94 11.88
CA LEU A 38 4.22 -12.06 11.01
C LEU A 38 2.72 -12.15 11.27
N SER A 39 2.19 -13.35 11.53
CA SER A 39 0.77 -13.49 11.85
C SER A 39 0.42 -12.83 13.18
N GLN A 40 1.31 -12.91 14.15
CA GLN A 40 1.11 -12.25 15.44
C GLN A 40 1.07 -10.73 15.29
N ILE A 41 1.95 -10.18 14.46
CA ILE A 41 1.98 -8.73 14.18
C ILE A 41 0.71 -8.33 13.41
N GLN A 42 0.36 -9.08 12.38
CA GLN A 42 -0.80 -8.78 11.53
C GLN A 42 -2.10 -8.79 12.32
N ASN A 43 -2.25 -9.74 13.22
CA ASN A 43 -3.46 -9.92 14.03
C ASN A 43 -3.42 -9.14 15.34
N ARG A 44 -2.33 -8.43 15.63
CA ARG A 44 -2.13 -7.71 16.89
C ARG A 44 -2.35 -8.62 18.08
N SER A 45 -1.83 -9.85 18.00
CA SER A 45 -1.94 -10.79 19.12
C SER A 45 -1.30 -10.22 20.37
N ILE A 46 -1.92 -10.47 21.54
CA ILE A 46 -1.43 -9.94 22.81
C ILE A 46 -0.29 -10.83 23.31
N ARG A 47 0.82 -10.21 23.69
CA ARG A 47 1.96 -10.90 24.27
C ARG A 47 1.60 -11.38 25.67
N SER A 48 1.77 -12.66 25.93
CA SER A 48 1.40 -13.25 27.21
C SER A 48 2.26 -12.73 28.38
N ASP A 49 3.50 -12.32 28.08
CA ASP A 49 4.42 -11.85 29.13
C ASP A 49 4.23 -10.38 29.50
N ARG A 50 3.69 -9.55 28.60
CA ARG A 50 3.60 -8.10 28.79
C ARG A 50 2.19 -7.53 28.67
N GLY A 51 1.23 -8.32 28.19
CA GLY A 51 -0.13 -7.84 27.98
C GLY A 51 -0.27 -6.80 26.90
N THR A 52 0.75 -6.58 26.05
CA THR A 52 0.72 -5.63 24.95
C THR A 52 0.69 -6.37 23.62
N PRO A 53 0.15 -5.75 22.54
CA PRO A 53 0.12 -6.42 21.26
C PRO A 53 1.52 -6.56 20.66
N TYR A 54 1.70 -7.56 19.83
CA TYR A 54 2.90 -7.70 19.02
C TYR A 54 2.93 -6.56 18.00
N GLU A 55 4.08 -5.91 17.90
CA GLU A 55 4.30 -4.85 16.91
C GLU A 55 5.59 -5.16 16.15
N MET A 56 5.68 -4.63 14.94
CA MET A 56 6.89 -4.79 14.14
C MET A 56 7.92 -3.74 14.56
N GLY A 57 8.97 -4.19 15.25
CA GLY A 57 10.07 -3.31 15.65
C GLY A 57 10.96 -2.94 14.46
N ASP A 58 11.87 -2.00 14.72
CA ASP A 58 12.78 -1.49 13.67
C ASP A 58 13.63 -2.60 13.07
N ALA A 59 14.19 -3.48 13.92
CA ALA A 59 15.06 -4.55 13.44
C ALA A 59 14.34 -5.47 12.46
N THR A 60 13.09 -5.84 12.79
CA THR A 60 12.30 -6.72 11.93
C THR A 60 11.96 -6.01 10.62
N ALA A 61 11.57 -4.73 10.69
CA ALA A 61 11.26 -3.95 9.49
C ALA A 61 12.46 -3.88 8.55
N ARG A 62 13.64 -3.61 9.10
CA ARG A 62 14.87 -3.53 8.28
C ARG A 62 15.26 -4.90 7.72
N GLU A 63 15.04 -5.96 8.49
CA GLU A 63 15.33 -7.32 8.04
C GLU A 63 14.46 -7.70 6.83
N ILE A 64 13.18 -7.38 6.88
CA ILE A 64 12.25 -7.65 5.79
C ILE A 64 12.65 -6.86 4.54
N GLU A 65 12.91 -5.58 4.70
CA GLU A 65 13.33 -4.73 3.58
C GLU A 65 14.58 -5.28 2.90
N LYS A 66 15.56 -5.66 3.69
CA LYS A 66 16.80 -6.20 3.16
C LYS A 66 16.59 -7.52 2.44
N ALA A 67 15.82 -8.42 3.04
CA ALA A 67 15.58 -9.75 2.46
C ALA A 67 14.81 -9.66 1.14
N LEU A 68 13.86 -8.73 1.04
CA LEU A 68 13.04 -8.58 -0.16
C LEU A 68 13.60 -7.53 -1.12
N LYS A 69 14.76 -6.97 -0.83
CA LYS A 69 15.45 -5.96 -1.65
C LYS A 69 14.60 -4.71 -1.83
N LEU A 70 13.94 -4.30 -0.77
CA LEU A 70 13.17 -3.07 -0.71
C LEU A 70 14.04 -1.93 -0.21
N ASP A 71 13.65 -0.69 -0.51
CA ASP A 71 14.36 0.48 -0.02
C ASP A 71 14.27 0.55 1.51
N THR A 72 15.33 1.02 2.15
CA THR A 72 15.32 1.26 3.59
C THR A 72 14.25 2.30 3.91
N GLY A 73 13.35 1.97 4.83
CA GLY A 73 12.24 2.84 5.18
C GLY A 73 10.96 2.53 4.42
N TRP A 74 10.99 1.59 3.49
CA TRP A 74 9.78 1.19 2.76
C TRP A 74 8.65 0.75 3.71
N MET A 75 9.01 -0.02 4.76
CA MET A 75 8.03 -0.48 5.75
C MET A 75 7.47 0.67 6.59
N ASP A 76 8.16 1.80 6.66
CA ASP A 76 7.76 2.94 7.48
C ASP A 76 7.02 4.01 6.66
N THR A 77 6.90 3.83 5.36
CA THR A 77 6.24 4.78 4.47
C THR A 77 4.78 4.38 4.27
N PRO A 78 3.82 5.25 4.59
CA PRO A 78 2.41 4.90 4.39
C PRO A 78 2.14 4.54 2.93
N PRO A 79 1.37 3.48 2.68
CA PRO A 79 1.04 3.09 1.31
C PRO A 79 0.28 4.19 0.58
N SER A 80 0.57 4.36 -0.70
CA SER A 80 -0.16 5.30 -1.55
C SER A 80 -1.53 4.71 -1.93
N TYR A 81 -2.41 5.57 -2.46
CA TYR A 81 -3.69 5.11 -2.97
C TYR A 81 -3.51 4.00 -4.01
N ALA A 82 -2.57 4.18 -4.94
CA ALA A 82 -2.32 3.21 -5.99
C ALA A 82 -1.88 1.85 -5.44
N GLU A 83 -1.06 1.86 -4.39
CA GLU A 83 -0.62 0.63 -3.76
C GLU A 83 -1.75 -0.10 -3.04
N LEU A 84 -2.68 0.65 -2.44
CA LEU A 84 -3.82 0.07 -1.73
C LEU A 84 -4.94 -0.39 -2.68
N HIS A 85 -5.01 0.20 -3.87
CA HIS A 85 -6.10 -0.05 -4.83
C HIS A 85 -5.55 -0.29 -6.23
N PRO A 86 -4.73 -1.35 -6.42
CA PRO A 86 -4.03 -1.55 -7.70
C PRO A 86 -4.96 -1.74 -8.90
N ASP A 87 -6.17 -2.24 -8.67
CA ASP A 87 -7.12 -2.53 -9.76
C ASP A 87 -8.19 -1.45 -9.91
N ASP A 88 -8.06 -0.35 -9.17
CA ASP A 88 -9.01 0.76 -9.20
C ASP A 88 -8.84 1.59 -10.47
N ARG A 89 -9.95 2.13 -10.99
CA ARG A 89 -9.92 2.98 -12.18
C ARG A 89 -9.05 4.20 -11.97
N ILE A 90 -9.10 4.81 -10.77
CA ILE A 90 -8.29 5.98 -10.45
C ILE A 90 -6.81 5.63 -10.54
N THR A 91 -6.42 4.46 -10.02
CA THR A 91 -5.04 3.99 -10.11
C THR A 91 -4.63 3.81 -11.57
N HIS A 92 -5.50 3.22 -12.39
CA HIS A 92 -5.23 3.06 -13.81
C HIS A 92 -5.00 4.41 -14.50
N VAL A 93 -5.88 5.36 -14.24
CA VAL A 93 -5.75 6.72 -14.79
C VAL A 93 -4.42 7.36 -14.36
N MET A 94 -4.06 7.24 -13.10
CA MET A 94 -2.80 7.79 -12.60
C MET A 94 -1.59 7.17 -13.31
N LYS A 95 -1.60 5.86 -13.51
CA LYS A 95 -0.52 5.17 -14.22
C LYS A 95 -0.40 5.62 -15.66
N VAL A 96 -1.54 5.77 -16.34
CA VAL A 96 -1.56 6.25 -17.72
C VAL A 96 -0.99 7.66 -17.78
N MET A 97 -1.40 8.54 -16.88
CA MET A 97 -0.92 9.92 -16.85
C MET A 97 0.58 10.01 -16.56
N GLU A 98 1.11 9.16 -15.70
CA GLU A 98 2.55 9.12 -15.43
C GLU A 98 3.37 8.78 -16.67
N SER A 99 2.81 7.99 -17.59
CA SER A 99 3.50 7.60 -18.80
C SER A 99 3.37 8.62 -19.92
N MET A 100 2.60 9.69 -19.73
CA MET A 100 2.35 10.70 -20.74
C MET A 100 3.39 11.81 -20.69
N SER A 101 3.62 12.45 -21.84
CA SER A 101 4.37 13.70 -21.87
C SER A 101 3.55 14.81 -21.19
N ASP A 102 4.19 15.91 -20.85
CA ASP A 102 3.50 17.04 -20.23
C ASP A 102 2.34 17.54 -21.10
N TRP A 103 2.56 17.61 -22.41
CA TRP A 103 1.50 18.06 -23.33
C TRP A 103 0.32 17.07 -23.32
N GLN A 104 0.60 15.77 -23.38
CA GLN A 104 -0.46 14.77 -23.33
C GLN A 104 -1.21 14.81 -22.02
N ARG A 105 -0.49 15.02 -20.92
CA ARG A 105 -1.08 15.13 -19.58
C ARG A 105 -2.03 16.33 -19.50
N ASP A 106 -1.63 17.48 -20.07
CA ASP A 106 -2.48 18.67 -20.10
C ASP A 106 -3.75 18.42 -20.90
N GLN A 107 -3.66 17.75 -22.05
CA GLN A 107 -4.84 17.43 -22.86
C GLN A 107 -5.78 16.49 -22.11
N ALA A 108 -5.24 15.49 -21.44
CA ALA A 108 -6.03 14.55 -20.64
C ALA A 108 -6.76 15.26 -19.52
N MET A 109 -6.09 16.21 -18.82
CA MET A 109 -6.70 16.96 -17.74
C MET A 109 -7.84 17.84 -18.23
N LYS A 110 -7.71 18.43 -19.40
CA LYS A 110 -8.80 19.23 -19.99
C LYS A 110 -10.03 18.37 -20.25
N ILE A 111 -9.84 17.14 -20.73
CA ILE A 111 -10.94 16.21 -20.95
C ILE A 111 -11.61 15.85 -19.63
N VAL A 112 -10.82 15.52 -18.61
CA VAL A 112 -11.33 15.16 -17.29
C VAL A 112 -12.13 16.33 -16.70
N ASP A 113 -11.61 17.55 -16.78
CA ASP A 113 -12.30 18.73 -16.27
C ASP A 113 -13.64 18.94 -16.97
N THR A 114 -13.70 18.73 -18.28
CA THR A 114 -14.94 18.85 -19.05
C THR A 114 -15.97 17.82 -18.59
N ILE A 115 -15.53 16.58 -18.35
CA ILE A 115 -16.42 15.51 -17.92
C ILE A 115 -16.90 15.75 -16.49
N ALA A 116 -16.03 16.28 -15.62
CA ALA A 116 -16.35 16.49 -14.22
C ALA A 116 -17.27 17.67 -13.97
N GLU A 117 -17.34 18.64 -14.92
CA GLU A 117 -18.25 19.77 -14.78
C GLU A 117 -19.70 19.30 -14.82
N PRO A 118 -20.59 19.82 -13.96
CA PRO A 118 -22.01 19.54 -14.11
C PRO A 118 -22.49 20.07 -15.44
N PRO A 119 -23.44 19.37 -16.09
CA PRO A 119 -23.95 19.86 -17.36
C PRO A 119 -24.55 21.25 -17.17
N LYS A 120 -24.17 22.14 -18.06
CA LYS A 120 -24.77 23.45 -18.06
C LYS A 120 -26.20 23.24 -18.49
N LYS A 121 -27.07 23.84 -17.75
CA LYS A 121 -28.36 23.64 -18.08
C LYS A 121 -28.70 24.37 -19.16
N ALA A 122 -28.53 23.92 -19.73
CA ALA A 122 -28.58 24.52 -20.41
C ALA A 122 -29.65 25.16 -20.40
N SER A 123 -29.43 25.06 -19.89
CA SER A 123 -29.87 25.24 -19.78
C SER A 123 -30.50 25.59 -19.95
N GLY A 124 -30.68 25.42 -19.99
CA GLY A 124 -31.19 25.63 -20.25
C GLY A 124 -31.90 25.89 -20.60
N GLY A 125 -32.02 25.83 -20.68
CA GLY A 125 -32.46 26.10 -21.08
C GLY A 125 -33.19 26.34 -21.38
N MET A 126 -33.35 26.43 -21.42
CA MET A 126 -33.67 26.65 -21.75
C MET A 126 -33.92 26.76 -22.07
#